data_7f23957ec7e03b2239858c5cb4b43279
#
_entry.id   7f23957ec7e03b2239858c5cb4b43279
#
_cell.length_a   1.000
_cell.length_b   1.000
_cell.length_c   1.000
_cell.angle_alpha   90.00
_cell.angle_beta   90.00
_cell.angle_gamma   90.00
#
_symmetry.space_group_name_H-M   'P 1'
#
loop_
_entity.id
_entity.type
_entity.pdbx_description
1 polymer ?
#
loop_
_entity_poly.entity_id
_entity_poly.type
_entity_poly.pdbx_seq_one_letter_code
_entity_poly.pdbx_strand_id
1 'polypeptide(L)'
;LHIIGGLLLIYATEISSSFLFIITVLVYSLMYMPTVALSNNIVFANVSDSGKTFPVIRFFGTFGWIVAGFIIGNLQLENNVSSIAYTFYIAAGASILLGLFSFSLPNVPPKGKSDGSPLGLEGLVLLKDKSYLIFFISAVLICIPLSFYYSFANVFLNDLGMEGAAGKMIYGQIS
;
A
#
# COMPACT_ATOMS: atom_id res chain seq x y z
N LEU A 1 -12.42 5.65 3.35
CA LEU A 1 -11.12 5.26 3.91
C LEU A 1 -9.99 6.15 3.39
N HIS A 2 -9.77 6.28 2.08
CA HIS A 2 -8.66 7.06 1.51
C HIS A 2 -8.67 8.55 1.87
N ILE A 3 -9.84 9.20 1.88
CA ILE A 3 -9.94 10.62 2.27
C ILE A 3 -9.52 10.81 3.73
N ILE A 4 -10.02 9.97 4.63
CA ILE A 4 -9.65 10.04 6.05
C ILE A 4 -8.16 9.67 6.22
N GLY A 5 -7.68 8.66 5.50
CA GLY A 5 -6.26 8.30 5.48
C GLY A 5 -5.36 9.46 5.03
N GLY A 6 -5.75 10.19 3.98
CA GLY A 6 -5.03 11.38 3.53
C GLY A 6 -4.99 12.49 4.59
N LEU A 7 -6.09 12.73 5.29
CA LEU A 7 -6.11 13.70 6.40
C LEU A 7 -5.22 13.25 7.57
N LEU A 8 -5.19 11.95 7.89
CA LEU A 8 -4.29 11.41 8.91
C LEU A 8 -2.82 11.58 8.53
N LEU A 9 -2.45 11.45 7.24
CA LEU A 9 -1.09 11.69 6.78
C LEU A 9 -0.69 13.16 6.93
N ILE A 10 -1.59 14.11 6.63
CA ILE A 10 -1.34 15.53 6.88
C ILE A 10 -1.17 15.77 8.39
N TYR A 11 -2.07 15.23 9.20
CA TYR A 11 -1.97 15.36 10.65
C TYR A 11 -0.65 14.78 11.19
N ALA A 12 -0.17 13.68 10.63
CA ALA A 12 1.09 13.05 11.05
C ALA A 12 2.30 13.99 10.93
N THR A 13 2.30 14.94 9.99
CA THR A 13 3.42 15.90 9.82
C THR A 13 3.48 16.95 10.92
N GLU A 14 2.39 17.19 11.62
CA GLU A 14 2.29 18.20 12.69
C GLU A 14 2.56 17.61 14.10
N ILE A 15 2.69 16.29 14.20
CA ILE A 15 2.84 15.59 15.48
C ILE A 15 4.29 15.64 15.96
N SER A 16 4.52 16.21 17.13
CA SER A 16 5.83 16.21 17.79
C SER A 16 6.07 15.00 18.68
N SER A 17 5.00 14.30 19.12
CA SER A 17 5.10 13.13 20.00
C SER A 17 5.31 11.86 19.17
N SER A 18 6.43 11.16 19.38
CA SER A 18 6.71 9.89 18.70
C SER A 18 5.64 8.83 18.93
N PHE A 19 5.07 8.77 20.14
CA PHE A 19 4.00 7.83 20.45
C PHE A 19 2.73 8.13 19.64
N LEU A 20 2.34 9.39 19.59
CA LEU A 20 1.14 9.82 18.86
C LEU A 20 1.34 9.62 17.34
N PHE A 21 2.54 9.87 16.82
CA PHE A 21 2.92 9.60 15.44
C PHE A 21 2.74 8.12 15.09
N ILE A 22 3.27 7.20 15.92
CA ILE A 22 3.14 5.75 15.71
C ILE A 22 1.67 5.34 15.68
N ILE A 23 0.85 5.83 16.62
CA ILE A 23 -0.60 5.53 16.64
C ILE A 23 -1.28 6.05 15.38
N THR A 24 -0.97 7.26 14.93
CA THR A 24 -1.56 7.84 13.72
C THR A 24 -1.21 7.02 12.47
N VAL A 25 0.05 6.61 12.33
CA VAL A 25 0.50 5.75 11.22
C VAL A 25 -0.14 4.36 11.29
N LEU A 26 -0.31 3.82 12.50
CA LEU A 26 -1.00 2.54 12.69
C LEU A 26 -2.47 2.62 12.25
N VAL A 27 -3.19 3.67 12.68
CA VAL A 27 -4.59 3.90 12.27
C VAL A 27 -4.68 4.07 10.76
N TYR A 28 -3.78 4.86 10.16
CA TYR A 28 -3.67 4.99 8.70
C TYR A 28 -3.49 3.63 8.02
N SER A 29 -2.58 2.80 8.52
CA SER A 29 -2.31 1.48 7.94
C SER A 29 -3.52 0.55 8.03
N LEU A 30 -4.23 0.56 9.15
CA LEU A 30 -5.47 -0.20 9.34
C LEU A 30 -6.59 0.24 8.39
N MET A 31 -6.60 1.52 7.99
CA MET A 31 -7.55 2.03 6.99
C MET A 31 -7.10 1.72 5.55
N TYR A 32 -5.80 1.74 5.30
CA TYR A 32 -5.24 1.53 3.96
C TYR A 32 -5.27 0.06 3.54
N MET A 33 -4.85 -0.87 4.39
CA MET A 33 -4.69 -2.29 4.03
C MET A 33 -5.96 -2.94 3.47
N PRO A 34 -7.17 -2.73 4.03
CA PRO A 34 -8.38 -3.29 3.45
C PRO A 34 -8.70 -2.77 2.05
N THR A 35 -8.25 -1.56 1.69
CA THR A 35 -8.54 -0.97 0.37
C THR A 35 -7.85 -1.73 -0.76
N VAL A 36 -6.71 -2.37 -0.49
CA VAL A 36 -6.01 -3.23 -1.47
C VAL A 36 -6.87 -4.45 -1.82
N ALA A 37 -7.46 -5.10 -0.82
CA ALA A 37 -8.38 -6.23 -1.04
C ALA A 37 -9.66 -5.79 -1.75
N LEU A 38 -10.23 -4.65 -1.36
CA LEU A 38 -11.43 -4.09 -1.98
C LEU A 38 -11.19 -3.73 -3.46
N SER A 39 -10.06 -3.12 -3.80
CA SER A 39 -9.73 -2.81 -5.19
C SER A 39 -9.59 -4.06 -6.06
N ASN A 40 -8.93 -5.11 -5.54
CA ASN A 40 -8.86 -6.39 -6.23
C ASN A 40 -10.26 -7.00 -6.45
N ASN A 41 -11.12 -6.92 -5.44
CA ASN A 41 -12.49 -7.44 -5.53
C ASN A 41 -13.33 -6.72 -6.60
N ILE A 42 -13.17 -5.38 -6.71
CA ILE A 42 -13.82 -4.59 -7.76
C ILE A 42 -13.36 -5.07 -9.15
N VAL A 43 -12.05 -5.30 -9.32
CA VAL A 43 -11.51 -5.81 -10.60
C VAL A 43 -12.10 -7.16 -10.92
N PHE A 44 -12.03 -8.14 -10.01
CA PHE A 44 -12.56 -9.49 -10.25
C PHE A 44 -14.06 -9.54 -10.50
N ALA A 45 -14.83 -8.58 -9.97
CA ALA A 45 -16.26 -8.49 -10.20
C ALA A 45 -16.63 -7.90 -11.58
N ASN A 46 -15.72 -7.11 -12.19
CA ASN A 46 -16.03 -6.37 -13.43
C ASN A 46 -15.26 -6.87 -14.67
N VAL A 47 -14.32 -7.81 -14.48
CA VAL A 47 -13.49 -8.34 -15.56
C VAL A 47 -13.88 -9.76 -15.89
N SER A 48 -14.14 -10.05 -17.18
CA SER A 48 -14.56 -11.38 -17.65
C SER A 48 -13.41 -12.40 -17.68
N ASP A 49 -12.19 -11.97 -18.03
CA ASP A 49 -10.97 -12.80 -18.03
C ASP A 49 -9.96 -12.19 -17.05
N SER A 50 -10.11 -12.56 -15.79
CA SER A 50 -9.22 -12.07 -14.73
C SER A 50 -7.77 -12.57 -14.90
N GLY A 51 -7.56 -13.73 -15.50
CA GLY A 51 -6.22 -14.29 -15.73
C GLY A 51 -5.36 -13.43 -16.65
N LYS A 52 -5.97 -12.80 -17.65
CA LYS A 52 -5.25 -11.91 -18.60
C LYS A 52 -5.27 -10.45 -18.16
N THR A 53 -6.39 -9.97 -17.67
CA THR A 53 -6.58 -8.54 -17.44
C THR A 53 -6.02 -8.08 -16.08
N PHE A 54 -6.09 -8.91 -15.05
CA PHE A 54 -5.60 -8.56 -13.72
C PHE A 54 -4.09 -8.24 -13.68
N PRO A 55 -3.19 -9.02 -14.34
CA PRO A 55 -1.78 -8.66 -14.40
C PRO A 55 -1.52 -7.30 -15.03
N VAL A 56 -2.26 -6.95 -16.09
CA VAL A 56 -2.14 -5.63 -16.75
C VAL A 56 -2.55 -4.51 -15.81
N ILE A 57 -3.65 -4.68 -15.07
CA ILE A 57 -4.09 -3.68 -14.08
C ILE A 57 -3.06 -3.54 -12.96
N ARG A 58 -2.48 -4.64 -12.49
CA ARG A 58 -1.44 -4.63 -11.46
C ARG A 58 -0.16 -3.94 -11.94
N PHE A 59 0.17 -4.06 -13.22
CA PHE A 59 1.31 -3.36 -13.82
C PHE A 59 1.22 -1.84 -13.63
N PHE A 60 0.03 -1.24 -13.75
CA PHE A 60 -0.15 0.20 -13.48
C PHE A 60 0.15 0.57 -12.02
N GLY A 61 -0.02 -0.36 -11.07
CA GLY A 61 0.41 -0.17 -9.68
C GLY A 61 1.94 -0.05 -9.57
N THR A 62 2.68 -0.90 -10.27
CA THR A 62 4.15 -0.80 -10.35
C THR A 62 4.58 0.49 -11.02
N PHE A 63 3.89 0.90 -12.09
CA PHE A 63 4.15 2.19 -12.74
C PHE A 63 3.94 3.38 -11.78
N GLY A 64 2.87 3.36 -10.96
CA GLY A 64 2.64 4.36 -9.93
C GLY A 64 3.78 4.41 -8.89
N TRP A 65 4.31 3.26 -8.50
CA TRP A 65 5.48 3.17 -7.62
C TRP A 65 6.73 3.81 -8.24
N ILE A 66 6.99 3.54 -9.52
CA ILE A 66 8.10 4.13 -10.28
C ILE A 66 7.98 5.65 -10.31
N VAL A 67 6.79 6.17 -10.65
CA VAL A 67 6.54 7.62 -10.69
C VAL A 67 6.75 8.26 -9.31
N ALA A 68 6.25 7.65 -8.25
CA ALA A 68 6.45 8.16 -6.89
C ALA A 68 7.93 8.19 -6.49
N GLY A 69 8.68 7.11 -6.74
CA GLY A 69 10.11 7.04 -6.47
C GLY A 69 10.91 8.06 -7.29
N PHE A 70 10.54 8.28 -8.55
CA PHE A 70 11.15 9.29 -9.41
C PHE A 70 10.92 10.71 -8.86
N ILE A 71 9.71 11.03 -8.42
CA ILE A 71 9.39 12.34 -7.82
C ILE A 71 10.21 12.56 -6.54
N ILE A 72 10.19 11.59 -5.62
CA ILE A 72 10.87 11.68 -4.32
C ILE A 72 12.38 11.80 -4.53
N GLY A 73 12.96 10.96 -5.39
CA GLY A 73 14.40 10.95 -5.63
C GLY A 73 14.91 12.21 -6.33
N ASN A 74 14.21 12.71 -7.37
CA ASN A 74 14.63 13.94 -8.06
C ASN A 74 14.46 15.20 -7.22
N LEU A 75 13.45 15.27 -6.40
CA LEU A 75 13.24 16.39 -5.48
C LEU A 75 14.06 16.25 -4.19
N GLN A 76 14.84 15.16 -4.05
CA GLN A 76 15.69 14.89 -2.89
C GLN A 76 14.93 15.01 -1.55
N LEU A 77 13.65 14.61 -1.54
CA LEU A 77 12.78 14.77 -0.37
C LEU A 77 13.18 13.89 0.80
N GLU A 78 14.05 12.91 0.57
CA GLU A 78 14.56 11.99 1.59
C GLU A 78 15.80 12.48 2.34
N ASN A 79 16.44 13.57 1.88
CA ASN A 79 17.74 14.00 2.39
C ASN A 79 17.66 14.76 3.72
N ASN A 80 16.53 15.35 4.07
CA ASN A 80 16.35 16.16 5.27
C ASN A 80 15.02 15.87 5.96
N VAL A 81 14.99 15.97 7.29
CA VAL A 81 13.77 15.76 8.09
C VAL A 81 12.62 16.69 7.67
N SER A 82 12.93 17.95 7.36
CA SER A 82 11.93 18.91 6.88
C SER A 82 11.42 18.59 5.48
N SER A 83 12.24 17.97 4.63
CA SER A 83 11.84 17.54 3.28
C SER A 83 10.98 16.29 3.31
N ILE A 84 11.19 15.40 4.27
CA ILE A 84 10.39 14.17 4.44
C ILE A 84 8.91 14.51 4.64
N ALA A 85 8.56 15.60 5.30
CA ALA A 85 7.17 16.03 5.45
C ALA A 85 6.45 16.19 4.10
N TYR A 86 7.16 16.63 3.05
CA TYR A 86 6.57 16.74 1.70
C TYR A 86 6.17 15.38 1.11
N THR A 87 6.85 14.29 1.48
CA THR A 87 6.45 12.94 1.04
C THR A 87 5.08 12.57 1.61
N PHE A 88 4.80 12.95 2.87
CA PHE A 88 3.49 12.77 3.49
C PHE A 88 2.42 13.62 2.80
N TYR A 89 2.71 14.87 2.44
CA TYR A 89 1.76 15.73 1.71
C TYR A 89 1.45 15.19 0.31
N ILE A 90 2.46 14.69 -0.42
CA ILE A 90 2.26 14.04 -1.72
C ILE A 90 1.38 12.79 -1.58
N ALA A 91 1.70 11.94 -0.59
CA ALA A 91 0.93 10.74 -0.31
C ALA A 91 -0.51 11.07 0.12
N ALA A 92 -0.70 12.11 0.94
CA ALA A 92 -2.01 12.59 1.37
C ALA A 92 -2.84 13.09 0.17
N GLY A 93 -2.24 13.92 -0.70
CA GLY A 93 -2.88 14.40 -1.91
C GLY A 93 -3.30 13.27 -2.84
N ALA A 94 -2.40 12.30 -3.09
CA ALA A 94 -2.72 11.12 -3.88
C ALA A 94 -3.84 10.27 -3.25
N SER A 95 -3.82 10.10 -1.92
CA SER A 95 -4.86 9.37 -1.19
C SER A 95 -6.22 10.05 -1.28
N ILE A 96 -6.28 11.37 -1.13
CA ILE A 96 -7.53 12.14 -1.27
C ILE A 96 -8.06 12.06 -2.71
N LEU A 97 -7.19 12.23 -3.71
CA LEU A 97 -7.57 12.09 -5.12
C LEU A 97 -8.11 10.70 -5.42
N LEU A 98 -7.45 9.64 -4.93
CA LEU A 98 -7.94 8.28 -5.06
C LEU A 98 -9.27 8.08 -4.35
N GLY A 99 -9.44 8.70 -3.18
CA GLY A 99 -10.69 8.69 -2.43
C GLY A 99 -11.84 9.34 -3.22
N LEU A 100 -11.59 10.46 -3.86
CA LEU A 100 -12.58 11.13 -4.73
C LEU A 100 -12.86 10.28 -5.98
N PHE A 101 -11.81 9.75 -6.62
CA PHE A 101 -11.96 8.86 -7.77
C PHE A 101 -12.76 7.60 -7.45
N SER A 102 -12.67 7.09 -6.22
CA SER A 102 -13.39 5.89 -5.81
C SER A 102 -14.92 6.00 -5.92
N PHE A 103 -15.48 7.22 -5.90
CA PHE A 103 -16.92 7.44 -6.12
C PHE A 103 -17.34 7.25 -7.58
N SER A 104 -16.42 7.26 -8.52
CA SER A 104 -16.69 6.98 -9.94
C SER A 104 -16.56 5.49 -10.30
N LEU A 105 -16.09 4.65 -9.37
CA LEU A 105 -15.94 3.22 -9.61
C LEU A 105 -17.30 2.51 -9.64
N PRO A 106 -17.42 1.38 -10.39
CA PRO A 106 -18.63 0.58 -10.41
C PRO A 106 -19.04 0.13 -9.01
N ASN A 107 -20.31 0.21 -8.70
CA ASN A 107 -20.84 -0.28 -7.44
C ASN A 107 -20.85 -1.82 -7.42
N VAL A 108 -20.04 -2.41 -6.57
CA VAL A 108 -19.98 -3.87 -6.35
C VAL A 108 -20.54 -4.16 -4.96
N PRO A 109 -21.85 -4.50 -4.86
CA PRO A 109 -22.43 -4.84 -3.58
C PRO A 109 -21.81 -6.14 -3.03
N PRO A 110 -21.73 -6.30 -1.71
CA PRO A 110 -21.21 -7.51 -1.09
C PRO A 110 -22.06 -8.71 -1.51
N LYS A 111 -21.40 -9.76 -2.03
CA LYS A 111 -22.03 -11.02 -2.43
C LYS A 111 -22.10 -11.92 -1.20
N GLY A 112 -23.14 -11.86 -0.44
CA GLY A 112 -23.36 -12.78 0.68
C GLY A 112 -24.50 -12.33 1.58
N LYS A 113 -25.28 -13.28 2.05
CA LYS A 113 -26.16 -13.09 3.20
C LYS A 113 -25.26 -12.99 4.43
N SER A 114 -25.54 -12.09 5.34
CA SER A 114 -24.75 -11.82 6.55
C SER A 114 -24.91 -12.91 7.64
N ASP A 115 -25.03 -14.17 7.25
CA ASP A 115 -25.06 -15.29 8.21
C ASP A 115 -23.66 -15.67 8.71
N GLY A 116 -22.62 -15.00 8.18
CA GLY A 116 -21.23 -15.19 8.55
C GLY A 116 -20.76 -14.29 9.70
N SER A 117 -19.62 -14.67 10.32
CA SER A 117 -18.98 -13.86 11.33
C SER A 117 -18.59 -12.47 10.78
N PRO A 118 -18.86 -11.35 11.51
CA PRO A 118 -18.44 -10.02 11.09
C PRO A 118 -16.93 -9.88 10.91
N LEU A 119 -16.15 -10.79 11.45
CA LEU A 119 -14.69 -10.85 11.31
C LEU A 119 -14.21 -11.73 10.14
N GLY A 120 -15.12 -12.33 9.37
CA GLY A 120 -14.74 -13.20 8.24
C GLY A 120 -13.99 -14.47 8.65
N LEU A 121 -14.20 -14.96 9.87
CA LEU A 121 -13.50 -16.14 10.41
C LEU A 121 -13.79 -17.42 9.61
N GLU A 122 -14.85 -17.45 8.81
CA GLU A 122 -15.12 -18.55 7.89
C GLU A 122 -13.97 -18.78 6.90
N GLY A 123 -13.22 -17.73 6.56
CA GLY A 123 -12.00 -17.86 5.74
C GLY A 123 -10.94 -18.77 6.34
N LEU A 124 -10.91 -18.94 7.67
CA LEU A 124 -9.98 -19.84 8.32
C LEU A 124 -10.25 -21.32 7.99
N VAL A 125 -11.44 -21.66 7.53
CA VAL A 125 -11.76 -23.02 7.06
C VAL A 125 -10.87 -23.40 5.86
N LEU A 126 -10.45 -22.44 5.03
CA LEU A 126 -9.55 -22.67 3.90
C LEU A 126 -8.18 -23.19 4.35
N LEU A 127 -7.74 -22.89 5.56
CA LEU A 127 -6.48 -23.40 6.12
C LEU A 127 -6.50 -24.92 6.39
N LYS A 128 -7.68 -25.56 6.31
CA LYS A 128 -7.78 -27.03 6.38
C LYS A 128 -7.33 -27.69 5.07
N ASP A 129 -7.36 -26.96 3.95
CA ASP A 129 -6.78 -27.44 2.69
C ASP A 129 -5.26 -27.30 2.76
N LYS A 130 -4.54 -28.41 2.51
CA LYS A 130 -3.08 -28.47 2.61
C LYS A 130 -2.38 -27.54 1.61
N SER A 131 -2.90 -27.43 0.39
CA SER A 131 -2.32 -26.57 -0.64
C SER A 131 -2.48 -25.11 -0.28
N TYR A 132 -3.65 -24.73 0.21
CA TYR A 132 -3.92 -23.39 0.69
C TYR A 132 -3.08 -23.04 1.94
N LEU A 133 -2.92 -23.97 2.87
CA LEU A 133 -2.09 -23.77 4.07
C LEU A 133 -0.63 -23.52 3.69
N ILE A 134 -0.06 -24.30 2.77
CA ILE A 134 1.32 -24.13 2.28
C ILE A 134 1.45 -22.76 1.63
N PHE A 135 0.52 -22.39 0.75
CA PHE A 135 0.50 -21.07 0.12
C PHE A 135 0.45 -19.95 1.16
N PHE A 136 -0.43 -20.06 2.16
CA PHE A 136 -0.58 -19.06 3.22
C PHE A 136 0.70 -18.90 4.04
N ILE A 137 1.31 -20.01 4.49
CA ILE A 137 2.56 -19.98 5.25
C ILE A 137 3.68 -19.36 4.40
N SER A 138 3.80 -19.74 3.13
CA SER A 138 4.80 -19.19 2.23
C SER A 138 4.61 -17.68 2.03
N ALA A 139 3.37 -17.23 1.90
CA ALA A 139 3.06 -15.80 1.78
C ALA A 139 3.43 -15.02 3.06
N VAL A 140 3.16 -15.58 4.24
CA VAL A 140 3.56 -14.96 5.52
C VAL A 140 5.09 -14.90 5.64
N LEU A 141 5.78 -15.99 5.31
CA LEU A 141 7.25 -16.05 5.38
C LEU A 141 7.92 -15.06 4.44
N ILE A 142 7.39 -14.86 3.22
CA ILE A 142 7.95 -13.91 2.26
C ILE A 142 7.73 -12.45 2.68
N CYS A 143 6.70 -12.17 3.49
CA CYS A 143 6.47 -10.83 4.04
C CYS A 143 7.60 -10.37 4.98
N ILE A 144 8.34 -11.30 5.62
CA ILE A 144 9.43 -10.97 6.52
C ILE A 144 10.57 -10.26 5.78
N PRO A 145 11.25 -10.87 4.78
CA PRO A 145 12.31 -10.21 4.03
C PRO A 145 11.79 -8.98 3.27
N LEU A 146 10.55 -9.01 2.80
CA LEU A 146 9.93 -7.89 2.12
C LEU A 146 9.76 -6.68 3.05
N SER A 147 9.37 -6.92 4.30
CA SER A 147 9.28 -5.87 5.34
C SER A 147 10.64 -5.24 5.62
N PHE A 148 11.69 -6.05 5.72
CA PHE A 148 13.06 -5.54 5.86
C PHE A 148 13.49 -4.69 4.65
N TYR A 149 13.21 -5.16 3.45
CA TYR A 149 13.50 -4.40 2.23
C TYR A 149 12.81 -3.02 2.24
N TYR A 150 11.51 -2.97 2.48
CA TYR A 150 10.77 -1.70 2.47
C TYR A 150 11.16 -0.75 3.61
N SER A 151 11.56 -1.30 4.76
CA SER A 151 11.91 -0.46 5.93
C SER A 151 13.35 0.05 5.88
N PHE A 152 14.29 -0.71 5.35
CA PHE A 152 15.71 -0.43 5.53
C PHE A 152 16.49 -0.21 4.24
N ALA A 153 16.02 -0.65 3.06
CA ALA A 153 16.81 -0.55 1.83
C ALA A 153 17.13 0.91 1.47
N ASN A 154 16.17 1.81 1.58
CA ASN A 154 16.39 3.23 1.30
C ASN A 154 17.40 3.84 2.28
N VAL A 155 17.22 3.61 3.57
CA VAL A 155 18.12 4.10 4.63
C VAL A 155 19.54 3.57 4.40
N PHE A 156 19.69 2.27 4.15
CA PHE A 156 20.97 1.62 3.87
C PHE A 156 21.69 2.23 2.65
N LEU A 157 20.95 2.50 1.56
CA LEU A 157 21.53 3.11 0.37
C LEU A 157 22.00 4.56 0.64
N ASN A 158 21.23 5.31 1.42
CA ASN A 158 21.62 6.67 1.84
C ASN A 158 22.84 6.65 2.74
N ASP A 159 22.95 5.71 3.69
CA ASP A 159 24.11 5.54 4.57
C ASP A 159 25.39 5.17 3.79
N LEU A 160 25.25 4.49 2.64
CA LEU A 160 26.34 4.24 1.69
C LEU A 160 26.71 5.47 0.84
N GLY A 161 26.09 6.63 1.06
CA GLY A 161 26.33 7.86 0.31
C GLY A 161 25.67 7.90 -1.06
N MET A 162 24.64 7.09 -1.30
CA MET A 162 23.85 7.13 -2.53
C MET A 162 22.81 8.23 -2.48
N GLU A 163 23.13 9.43 -2.96
CA GLU A 163 22.12 10.49 -3.13
C GLU A 163 20.97 10.03 -4.04
N GLY A 164 19.73 10.35 -3.66
CA GLY A 164 18.52 10.00 -4.40
C GLY A 164 18.26 8.50 -4.44
N ALA A 165 18.45 7.80 -3.32
CA ALA A 165 18.29 6.36 -3.19
C ALA A 165 16.90 5.88 -3.62
N ALA A 166 15.83 6.60 -3.27
CA ALA A 166 14.47 6.29 -3.70
C ALA A 166 14.32 6.24 -5.23
N GLY A 167 14.94 7.20 -5.93
CA GLY A 167 14.99 7.21 -7.39
C GLY A 167 15.76 6.03 -7.98
N LYS A 168 16.88 5.64 -7.34
CA LYS A 168 17.70 4.51 -7.79
C LYS A 168 17.05 3.16 -7.55
N MET A 169 16.25 3.01 -6.50
CA MET A 169 15.47 1.80 -6.23
C MET A 169 14.46 1.46 -7.35
N ILE A 170 14.13 2.44 -8.22
CA ILE A 170 13.27 2.22 -9.38
C ILE A 170 13.89 1.18 -10.35
N TYR A 171 15.21 1.17 -10.49
CA TYR A 171 15.88 0.23 -11.40
C TYR A 171 15.61 -1.22 -11.04
N GLY A 172 15.43 -1.54 -9.75
CA GLY A 172 15.01 -2.86 -9.29
C GLY A 172 13.57 -3.23 -9.62
N GLN A 173 12.76 -2.28 -10.10
CA GLN A 173 11.37 -2.52 -10.52
C GLN A 173 11.24 -2.72 -12.04
N ILE A 174 12.28 -2.38 -12.80
CA ILE A 174 12.30 -2.45 -14.27
C ILE A 174 12.88 -3.80 -14.74
N SER A 175 13.66 -4.47 -13.89
CA SER A 175 14.26 -5.79 -14.15
C SER A 175 13.26 -6.91 -13.86
#